data_e1cd186a405948af0eca65539d9030c1
#
_entry.id   e1cd186a405948af0eca65539d9030c1
#
_cell.length_a   1.000
_cell.length_b   1.000
_cell.length_c   1.000
_cell.angle_alpha   90.00
_cell.angle_beta   90.00
_cell.angle_gamma   90.00
#
_symmetry.space_group_name_H-M   'P 1'
#
loop_
_entity.id
_entity.type
_entity.pdbx_description
1 polymer ?
#
loop_
_entity_poly.entity_id
_entity_poly.type
_entity_poly.pdbx_seq_one_letter_code
_entity_poly.pdbx_strand_id
1 'polypeptide(L)'
;MTRIKAVKQKAILDVAESLGYSFRRLSGQIFEHPDHDSFRIFADTNTFKWFSRDIQGDVIDFVQLVAGVSFKEAVSYLETGDFEQAKLIVETYQPFHYHLREELFQQARIYLNDIRGLSDQTINTFGRQGLLAQATYQSESVLVFKSYAHNGVLQAASLQGLVKNEEKYNRGYLKKIMKGSKGHVGISFDIGNPKRLIFCESVIDMMSYYQLHQKRLSDVRLVSMEGLKFSVIAYQILRLAAEEQGKLAFLDTVKPSRLSHYLQAIQETTTFFQTHSNALTLAVDYDDAGREFCQKLSDKGLPISQDLPPLQGLETKSDWNDIVKQQSELSLSDFIQTAQAQVKKNHSPPKRVRSLEL
;
A
#
# COMPACT_ATOMS: atom_id res chain seq x y z
N MET A 1 -40.66 -1.59 -1.00
CA MET A 1 -39.26 -1.72 -0.53
C MET A 1 -39.14 -3.05 0.21
N THR A 2 -38.09 -3.84 -0.03
CA THR A 2 -37.88 -5.04 0.80
C THR A 2 -37.49 -4.63 2.23
N ARG A 3 -37.94 -5.39 3.22
CA ARG A 3 -37.64 -5.21 4.67
C ARG A 3 -36.17 -4.87 4.92
N ILE A 4 -35.24 -5.64 4.33
CA ILE A 4 -33.79 -5.43 4.45
C ILE A 4 -33.34 -4.10 3.83
N LYS A 5 -33.92 -3.68 2.71
CA LYS A 5 -33.57 -2.40 2.09
C LYS A 5 -33.95 -1.20 2.98
N ALA A 6 -35.02 -1.29 3.73
CA ALA A 6 -35.45 -0.25 4.65
C ALA A 6 -34.46 -0.09 5.85
N VAL A 7 -34.06 -1.20 6.46
CA VAL A 7 -33.11 -1.16 7.60
C VAL A 7 -31.70 -0.68 7.19
N LYS A 8 -31.26 -1.02 5.99
CA LYS A 8 -29.97 -0.53 5.44
C LYS A 8 -29.91 1.01 5.22
N GLN A 9 -31.06 1.66 5.24
CA GLN A 9 -31.14 3.13 5.15
C GLN A 9 -31.07 3.84 6.49
N LYS A 10 -31.05 3.12 7.62
CA LYS A 10 -30.86 3.72 8.94
C LYS A 10 -29.44 4.30 9.03
N ALA A 11 -29.29 5.52 9.58
CA ALA A 11 -28.01 6.21 9.68
C ALA A 11 -27.06 5.45 10.61
N ILE A 12 -25.95 4.99 10.11
CA ILE A 12 -24.97 4.18 10.86
C ILE A 12 -24.37 4.94 12.05
N LEU A 13 -24.25 6.28 11.99
CA LEU A 13 -23.78 7.10 13.11
C LEU A 13 -24.77 7.10 14.26
N ASP A 14 -26.07 7.23 13.96
CA ASP A 14 -27.14 7.22 14.95
C ASP A 14 -27.28 5.84 15.61
N VAL A 15 -27.16 4.78 14.79
CA VAL A 15 -27.13 3.41 15.29
C VAL A 15 -25.89 3.16 16.16
N ALA A 16 -24.72 3.68 15.77
CA ALA A 16 -23.50 3.54 16.58
C ALA A 16 -23.65 4.22 17.95
N GLU A 17 -24.19 5.44 17.98
CA GLU A 17 -24.45 6.17 19.22
C GLU A 17 -25.42 5.42 20.15
N SER A 18 -26.49 4.84 19.60
CA SER A 18 -27.44 4.01 20.36
C SER A 18 -26.84 2.75 20.97
N LEU A 19 -25.76 2.24 20.37
CA LEU A 19 -24.98 1.11 20.86
C LEU A 19 -23.81 1.50 21.78
N GLY A 20 -23.70 2.80 22.12
CA GLY A 20 -22.67 3.33 23.00
C GLY A 20 -21.32 3.61 22.31
N TYR A 21 -21.28 3.61 20.99
CA TYR A 21 -20.10 3.92 20.22
C TYR A 21 -20.15 5.39 19.76
N SER A 22 -19.17 6.18 20.18
CA SER A 22 -19.02 7.57 19.75
C SER A 22 -17.96 7.67 18.66
N PHE A 23 -18.23 8.46 17.62
CA PHE A 23 -17.28 8.72 16.53
C PHE A 23 -17.09 10.23 16.38
N ARG A 24 -15.84 10.68 16.30
CA ARG A 24 -15.53 12.10 16.05
C ARG A 24 -15.34 12.34 14.55
N ARG A 25 -15.75 13.52 14.09
CA ARG A 25 -15.55 13.88 12.68
C ARG A 25 -14.05 14.04 12.38
N LEU A 26 -13.55 13.30 11.42
CA LEU A 26 -12.18 13.39 10.93
C LEU A 26 -12.07 14.39 9.76
N SER A 27 -12.89 14.22 8.72
CA SER A 27 -12.98 15.15 7.58
C SER A 27 -14.25 14.88 6.77
N GLY A 28 -14.91 15.92 6.26
CA GLY A 28 -16.10 15.77 5.42
C GLY A 28 -17.18 14.90 6.07
N GLN A 29 -17.50 13.77 5.48
CA GLN A 29 -18.45 12.75 5.95
C GLN A 29 -17.75 11.51 6.54
N ILE A 30 -16.46 11.62 6.88
CA ILE A 30 -15.67 10.56 7.49
C ILE A 30 -15.57 10.83 8.99
N PHE A 31 -15.89 9.80 9.77
CA PHE A 31 -15.83 9.82 11.23
C PHE A 31 -14.92 8.69 11.70
N GLU A 32 -14.15 8.91 12.78
CA GLU A 32 -13.26 7.90 13.35
C GLU A 32 -13.58 7.66 14.83
N HIS A 33 -13.32 6.43 15.28
CA HIS A 33 -13.45 6.09 16.70
C HIS A 33 -12.31 6.76 17.49
N PRO A 34 -12.56 7.40 18.65
CA PRO A 34 -11.54 8.13 19.41
C PRO A 34 -10.34 7.27 19.81
N ASP A 35 -10.58 6.02 20.22
CA ASP A 35 -9.55 5.11 20.72
C ASP A 35 -9.02 4.14 19.64
N HIS A 36 -9.62 4.13 18.46
CA HIS A 36 -9.26 3.26 17.34
C HIS A 36 -9.32 4.04 16.02
N ASP A 37 -8.28 4.79 15.70
CA ASP A 37 -8.19 5.65 14.51
C ASP A 37 -8.36 4.91 13.18
N SER A 38 -8.12 3.59 13.20
CA SER A 38 -8.36 2.68 12.07
C SER A 38 -9.83 2.26 11.91
N PHE A 39 -10.71 2.54 12.89
CA PHE A 39 -12.14 2.23 12.83
C PHE A 39 -12.92 3.48 12.42
N ARG A 40 -13.42 3.48 11.18
CA ARG A 40 -14.05 4.65 10.57
C ARG A 40 -15.44 4.36 10.04
N ILE A 41 -16.30 5.37 10.13
CA ILE A 41 -17.62 5.43 9.50
C ILE A 41 -17.58 6.43 8.36
N PHE A 42 -18.16 6.04 7.23
CA PHE A 42 -18.36 6.84 6.02
C PHE A 42 -19.85 7.14 5.92
N ALA A 43 -20.28 8.30 6.42
CA ALA A 43 -21.70 8.65 6.51
C ALA A 43 -22.35 8.92 5.16
N ASP A 44 -21.58 9.33 4.16
CA ASP A 44 -22.01 9.52 2.77
C ASP A 44 -22.44 8.24 2.08
N THR A 45 -21.78 7.12 2.39
CA THR A 45 -22.12 5.78 1.86
C THR A 45 -22.86 4.91 2.85
N ASN A 46 -23.04 5.38 4.09
CA ASN A 46 -23.63 4.64 5.21
C ASN A 46 -22.95 3.31 5.50
N THR A 47 -21.62 3.33 5.46
CA THR A 47 -20.77 2.14 5.65
C THR A 47 -19.71 2.41 6.71
N PHE A 48 -19.12 1.32 7.21
CA PHE A 48 -17.93 1.41 8.06
C PHE A 48 -16.77 0.59 7.49
N LYS A 49 -15.56 0.94 7.94
CA LYS A 49 -14.36 0.13 7.73
C LYS A 49 -13.47 0.20 8.96
N TRP A 50 -13.05 -0.98 9.43
CA TRP A 50 -12.01 -1.12 10.45
C TRP A 50 -10.72 -1.58 9.76
N PHE A 51 -9.88 -0.61 9.41
CA PHE A 51 -8.69 -0.85 8.57
C PHE A 51 -7.71 -1.87 9.17
N SER A 52 -7.44 -1.79 10.48
CA SER A 52 -6.51 -2.71 11.15
C SER A 52 -7.04 -4.14 11.25
N ARG A 53 -8.36 -4.34 11.15
CA ARG A 53 -9.01 -5.66 11.18
C ARG A 53 -9.46 -6.14 9.82
N ASP A 54 -9.34 -5.31 8.78
CA ASP A 54 -9.87 -5.54 7.42
C ASP A 54 -11.35 -5.94 7.40
N ILE A 55 -12.14 -5.35 8.31
CA ILE A 55 -13.59 -5.55 8.40
C ILE A 55 -14.27 -4.33 7.83
N GLN A 56 -15.26 -4.54 6.98
CA GLN A 56 -16.08 -3.46 6.41
C GLN A 56 -17.50 -3.98 6.18
N GLY A 57 -18.46 -3.06 6.14
CA GLY A 57 -19.85 -3.44 5.91
C GLY A 57 -20.81 -2.26 5.96
N ASP A 58 -22.08 -2.58 5.89
CA ASP A 58 -23.18 -1.63 6.08
C ASP A 58 -23.66 -1.58 7.54
N VAL A 59 -24.75 -0.91 7.80
CA VAL A 59 -25.30 -0.75 9.13
C VAL A 59 -25.70 -2.08 9.80
N ILE A 60 -26.10 -3.10 9.01
CA ILE A 60 -26.43 -4.42 9.57
C ILE A 60 -25.15 -5.12 10.03
N ASP A 61 -24.12 -5.10 9.17
CA ASP A 61 -22.81 -5.67 9.51
C ASP A 61 -22.19 -4.96 10.72
N PHE A 62 -22.41 -3.65 10.84
CA PHE A 62 -21.97 -2.88 12.01
C PHE A 62 -22.62 -3.38 13.30
N VAL A 63 -23.96 -3.55 13.32
CA VAL A 63 -24.67 -4.06 14.50
C VAL A 63 -24.18 -5.45 14.87
N GLN A 64 -24.03 -6.34 13.88
CA GLN A 64 -23.47 -7.69 14.10
C GLN A 64 -22.07 -7.64 14.72
N LEU A 65 -21.22 -6.78 14.22
CA LEU A 65 -19.83 -6.64 14.69
C LEU A 65 -19.76 -6.14 16.14
N VAL A 66 -20.48 -5.06 16.46
CA VAL A 66 -20.30 -4.39 17.75
C VAL A 66 -21.17 -4.96 18.86
N ALA A 67 -22.34 -5.50 18.52
CA ALA A 67 -23.22 -6.14 19.48
C ALA A 67 -23.01 -7.67 19.58
N GLY A 68 -22.24 -8.28 18.68
CA GLY A 68 -22.00 -9.74 18.68
C GLY A 68 -23.23 -10.58 18.38
N VAL A 69 -24.19 -10.05 17.62
CA VAL A 69 -25.51 -10.66 17.37
C VAL A 69 -25.59 -11.29 15.97
N SER A 70 -26.57 -12.16 15.76
CA SER A 70 -26.86 -12.75 14.45
C SER A 70 -27.46 -11.72 13.48
N PHE A 71 -27.41 -12.02 12.18
CA PHE A 71 -28.02 -11.18 11.14
C PHE A 71 -29.53 -10.90 11.42
N LYS A 72 -30.27 -11.91 11.87
CA LYS A 72 -31.71 -11.80 12.17
C LYS A 72 -31.97 -10.86 13.36
N GLU A 73 -31.15 -10.93 14.38
CA GLU A 73 -31.23 -10.05 15.56
C GLU A 73 -30.81 -8.61 15.20
N ALA A 74 -29.75 -8.43 14.41
CA ALA A 74 -29.33 -7.13 13.93
C ALA A 74 -30.42 -6.45 13.09
N VAL A 75 -31.06 -7.19 12.18
CA VAL A 75 -32.21 -6.67 11.40
C VAL A 75 -33.37 -6.31 12.32
N SER A 76 -33.71 -7.15 13.30
CA SER A 76 -34.79 -6.89 14.27
C SER A 76 -34.49 -5.62 15.09
N TYR A 77 -33.28 -5.44 15.56
CA TYR A 77 -32.83 -4.24 16.27
C TYR A 77 -33.02 -2.98 15.44
N LEU A 78 -32.58 -3.00 14.19
CA LEU A 78 -32.70 -1.86 13.28
C LEU A 78 -34.14 -1.56 12.88
N GLU A 79 -35.06 -2.52 12.90
CA GLU A 79 -36.47 -2.30 12.62
C GLU A 79 -37.20 -1.68 13.79
N THR A 80 -36.90 -2.10 15.00
CA THR A 80 -37.61 -1.66 16.22
C THR A 80 -37.07 -0.34 16.76
N GLY A 81 -35.83 0.02 16.41
CA GLY A 81 -35.21 1.27 16.83
C GLY A 81 -35.69 2.47 16.01
N ASP A 82 -35.83 3.62 16.68
CA ASP A 82 -36.14 4.89 16.04
C ASP A 82 -34.81 5.57 15.62
N PHE A 83 -34.37 5.27 14.40
CA PHE A 83 -33.12 5.79 13.84
C PHE A 83 -33.35 6.74 12.69
N GLU A 84 -32.51 7.77 12.58
CA GLU A 84 -32.50 8.65 11.45
C GLU A 84 -32.25 7.90 10.13
N GLN A 85 -32.75 8.46 9.03
CA GLN A 85 -32.44 7.96 7.70
C GLN A 85 -31.09 8.50 7.24
N ALA A 86 -30.25 7.62 6.72
CA ALA A 86 -28.97 8.00 6.16
C ALA A 86 -29.14 8.97 5.00
N LYS A 87 -28.44 10.08 5.06
CA LYS A 87 -28.34 11.04 3.95
C LYS A 87 -27.27 10.55 2.99
N LEU A 88 -27.60 9.52 2.21
CA LEU A 88 -26.67 8.98 1.22
C LEU A 88 -26.33 10.04 0.19
N ILE A 89 -25.06 10.39 0.10
CA ILE A 89 -24.55 11.11 -1.08
C ILE A 89 -24.29 10.04 -2.11
N VAL A 90 -25.18 9.89 -3.06
CA VAL A 90 -24.91 9.07 -4.26
C VAL A 90 -23.80 9.79 -5.01
N GLU A 91 -22.57 9.52 -4.65
CA GLU A 91 -21.48 9.91 -5.53
C GLU A 91 -21.68 9.15 -6.85
N THR A 92 -22.07 9.89 -7.88
CA THR A 92 -21.97 9.36 -9.23
C THR A 92 -20.52 8.94 -9.43
N TYR A 93 -20.28 7.64 -9.66
CA TYR A 93 -18.95 7.11 -9.95
C TYR A 93 -18.32 7.98 -11.04
N GLN A 94 -17.37 8.79 -10.64
CA GLN A 94 -16.57 9.57 -11.58
C GLN A 94 -15.40 8.68 -12.00
N PRO A 95 -15.25 8.35 -13.28
CA PRO A 95 -14.10 7.61 -13.74
C PRO A 95 -12.83 8.37 -13.36
N PHE A 96 -11.77 7.62 -13.10
CA PHE A 96 -10.47 8.22 -12.77
C PHE A 96 -10.04 9.16 -13.90
N HIS A 97 -9.72 10.39 -13.55
CA HIS A 97 -9.18 11.38 -14.46
C HIS A 97 -7.90 11.97 -13.87
N TYR A 98 -6.79 11.78 -14.59
CA TYR A 98 -5.50 12.36 -14.22
C TYR A 98 -5.42 13.78 -14.78
N HIS A 99 -5.44 14.77 -13.89
CA HIS A 99 -5.52 16.19 -14.26
C HIS A 99 -4.30 17.00 -13.79
N LEU A 100 -3.29 16.36 -13.20
CA LEU A 100 -2.09 17.07 -12.74
C LEU A 100 -1.18 17.37 -13.93
N ARG A 101 -0.63 18.57 -13.94
CA ARG A 101 0.45 18.95 -14.86
C ARG A 101 1.75 18.41 -14.30
N GLU A 102 2.40 17.54 -15.06
CA GLU A 102 3.69 17.00 -14.70
C GLU A 102 4.79 18.03 -14.92
N GLU A 103 5.78 18.04 -14.04
CA GLU A 103 6.89 18.97 -13.99
C GLU A 103 8.22 18.22 -14.12
N LEU A 104 9.34 18.96 -14.17
CA LEU A 104 10.68 18.37 -14.14
C LEU A 104 10.89 17.59 -12.86
N PHE A 105 11.34 16.35 -12.98
CA PHE A 105 11.52 15.37 -11.89
C PHE A 105 12.80 15.67 -11.07
N GLN A 106 12.96 16.91 -10.58
CA GLN A 106 14.14 17.32 -9.84
C GLN A 106 13.95 17.18 -8.32
N GLN A 107 12.92 17.81 -7.76
CA GLN A 107 12.67 17.76 -6.32
C GLN A 107 12.27 16.34 -5.86
N ALA A 108 11.49 15.65 -6.67
CA ALA A 108 11.15 14.26 -6.43
C ALA A 108 12.38 13.35 -6.44
N ARG A 109 13.34 13.60 -7.34
CA ARG A 109 14.62 12.89 -7.38
C ARG A 109 15.44 13.13 -6.11
N ILE A 110 15.61 14.38 -5.70
CA ILE A 110 16.30 14.75 -4.46
C ILE A 110 15.65 14.04 -3.26
N TYR A 111 14.30 14.08 -3.17
CA TYR A 111 13.58 13.39 -2.11
C TYR A 111 13.84 11.88 -2.10
N LEU A 112 13.81 11.23 -3.26
CA LEU A 112 14.04 9.80 -3.37
C LEU A 112 15.50 9.41 -3.08
N ASN A 113 16.46 10.23 -3.51
CA ASN A 113 17.88 9.99 -3.24
C ASN A 113 18.24 10.32 -1.78
N ASP A 114 18.01 11.56 -1.36
CA ASP A 114 18.59 12.07 -0.11
C ASP A 114 17.78 11.69 1.12
N ILE A 115 16.45 11.61 0.98
CA ILE A 115 15.55 11.29 2.11
C ILE A 115 15.22 9.80 2.16
N ARG A 116 15.19 9.13 1.00
CA ARG A 116 14.80 7.71 0.91
C ARG A 116 15.97 6.78 0.58
N GLY A 117 17.17 7.29 0.29
CA GLY A 117 18.37 6.49 0.02
C GLY A 117 18.32 5.69 -1.28
N LEU A 118 17.35 5.98 -2.16
CA LEU A 118 17.19 5.26 -3.41
C LEU A 118 18.20 5.73 -4.46
N SER A 119 18.89 4.79 -5.11
CA SER A 119 19.87 5.09 -6.13
C SER A 119 19.22 5.64 -7.41
N ASP A 120 19.98 6.44 -8.16
CA ASP A 120 19.55 6.91 -9.48
C ASP A 120 19.20 5.78 -10.44
N GLN A 121 19.90 4.65 -10.35
CA GLN A 121 19.58 3.47 -11.15
C GLN A 121 18.17 2.98 -10.84
N THR A 122 17.81 2.83 -9.57
CA THR A 122 16.46 2.42 -9.14
C THR A 122 15.42 3.42 -9.61
N ILE A 123 15.63 4.71 -9.32
CA ILE A 123 14.69 5.79 -9.70
C ILE A 123 14.47 5.80 -11.22
N ASN A 124 15.53 5.74 -12.00
CA ASN A 124 15.44 5.74 -13.46
C ASN A 124 14.73 4.49 -14.00
N THR A 125 14.92 3.33 -13.35
CA THR A 125 14.25 2.08 -13.76
C THR A 125 12.74 2.20 -13.62
N PHE A 126 12.24 2.69 -12.49
CA PHE A 126 10.80 2.92 -12.28
C PHE A 126 10.27 4.10 -13.11
N GLY A 127 11.06 5.16 -13.26
CA GLY A 127 10.69 6.33 -14.06
C GLY A 127 10.51 6.00 -15.54
N ARG A 128 11.36 5.16 -16.13
CA ARG A 128 11.25 4.72 -17.54
C ARG A 128 9.96 3.95 -17.84
N GLN A 129 9.38 3.30 -16.85
CA GLN A 129 8.08 2.64 -16.98
C GLN A 129 6.89 3.59 -16.74
N GLY A 130 7.16 4.88 -16.57
CA GLY A 130 6.11 5.88 -16.36
C GLY A 130 5.43 5.82 -14.99
N LEU A 131 5.99 5.07 -14.02
CA LEU A 131 5.38 4.89 -12.70
C LEU A 131 5.56 6.10 -11.79
N LEU A 132 6.52 6.97 -12.09
CA LEU A 132 6.89 8.13 -11.28
C LEU A 132 6.71 9.43 -12.07
N ALA A 133 6.16 10.44 -11.42
CA ALA A 133 6.13 11.81 -11.93
C ALA A 133 6.25 12.81 -10.76
N GLN A 134 6.55 14.07 -11.07
CA GLN A 134 6.46 15.18 -10.14
C GLN A 134 5.37 16.13 -10.63
N ALA A 135 4.62 16.69 -9.70
CA ALA A 135 3.59 17.68 -9.99
C ALA A 135 3.42 18.63 -8.79
N THR A 136 2.66 19.70 -9.00
CA THR A 136 2.17 20.54 -7.91
C THR A 136 0.73 20.19 -7.60
N TYR A 137 0.42 19.94 -6.31
CA TYR A 137 -0.92 19.71 -5.80
C TYR A 137 -1.18 20.62 -4.59
N GLN A 138 -2.22 21.48 -4.66
CA GLN A 138 -2.57 22.44 -3.60
C GLN A 138 -1.36 23.28 -3.12
N SER A 139 -0.58 23.79 -4.07
CA SER A 139 0.64 24.58 -3.85
C SER A 139 1.80 23.82 -3.20
N GLU A 140 1.74 22.50 -3.10
CA GLU A 140 2.83 21.66 -2.62
C GLU A 140 3.40 20.80 -3.75
N SER A 141 4.73 20.70 -3.81
CA SER A 141 5.39 19.75 -4.71
C SER A 141 5.16 18.33 -4.23
N VAL A 142 4.72 17.47 -5.13
CA VAL A 142 4.40 16.06 -4.84
C VAL A 142 5.09 15.12 -5.80
N LEU A 143 5.52 13.98 -5.28
CA LEU A 143 5.82 12.79 -6.05
C LEU A 143 4.50 12.10 -6.37
N VAL A 144 4.31 11.75 -7.63
CA VAL A 144 3.13 11.05 -8.12
C VAL A 144 3.52 9.62 -8.44
N PHE A 145 2.82 8.66 -7.86
CA PHE A 145 2.90 7.25 -8.21
C PHE A 145 1.71 6.88 -9.09
N LYS A 146 1.99 6.30 -10.26
CA LYS A 146 0.97 5.98 -11.27
C LYS A 146 0.72 4.48 -11.37
N SER A 147 -0.56 4.10 -11.47
CA SER A 147 -0.99 2.70 -11.62
C SER A 147 -1.68 2.52 -12.97
N TYR A 148 -1.24 1.51 -13.70
CA TYR A 148 -1.75 1.20 -15.03
C TYR A 148 -2.51 -0.13 -15.04
N ALA A 149 -3.58 -0.19 -15.84
CA ALA A 149 -4.27 -1.43 -16.16
C ALA A 149 -3.36 -2.36 -16.98
N HIS A 150 -3.77 -3.61 -17.14
CA HIS A 150 -3.10 -4.60 -18.01
C HIS A 150 -2.95 -4.15 -19.47
N ASN A 151 -3.82 -3.26 -19.94
CA ASN A 151 -3.81 -2.68 -21.28
C ASN A 151 -3.04 -1.35 -21.39
N GLY A 152 -2.29 -0.96 -20.34
CA GLY A 152 -1.50 0.27 -20.31
C GLY A 152 -2.29 1.56 -20.02
N VAL A 153 -3.58 1.48 -19.77
CA VAL A 153 -4.40 2.65 -19.42
C VAL A 153 -4.13 3.06 -17.97
N LEU A 154 -3.82 4.34 -17.74
CA LEU A 154 -3.66 4.91 -16.41
C LEU A 154 -5.01 4.92 -15.68
N GLN A 155 -5.09 4.28 -14.51
CA GLN A 155 -6.36 4.07 -13.80
C GLN A 155 -6.32 4.45 -12.32
N ALA A 156 -5.16 4.79 -11.80
CA ALA A 156 -5.02 5.31 -10.45
C ALA A 156 -3.73 6.13 -10.32
N ALA A 157 -3.73 7.06 -9.39
CA ALA A 157 -2.52 7.73 -8.95
C ALA A 157 -2.61 8.06 -7.46
N SER A 158 -1.45 8.01 -6.79
CA SER A 158 -1.30 8.48 -5.43
C SER A 158 -0.21 9.53 -5.34
N LEU A 159 -0.34 10.41 -4.36
CA LEU A 159 0.51 11.56 -4.14
C LEU A 159 1.24 11.43 -2.82
N GLN A 160 2.53 11.71 -2.85
CA GLN A 160 3.41 11.82 -1.68
C GLN A 160 4.02 13.22 -1.66
N GLY A 161 3.76 13.99 -0.59
CA GLY A 161 4.41 15.29 -0.39
C GLY A 161 5.92 15.14 -0.25
N LEU A 162 6.65 16.09 -0.80
CA LEU A 162 8.12 16.10 -0.78
C LEU A 162 8.69 16.82 0.45
N VAL A 163 7.90 17.70 1.06
CA VAL A 163 8.29 18.49 2.23
C VAL A 163 7.55 18.01 3.46
N LYS A 164 8.29 17.81 4.55
CA LYS A 164 7.73 17.41 5.85
C LYS A 164 6.98 18.59 6.47
N ASN A 165 5.75 18.36 6.90
CA ASN A 165 4.92 19.35 7.62
C ASN A 165 4.06 18.61 8.66
N GLU A 166 4.56 18.55 9.90
CA GLU A 166 3.90 17.86 11.03
C GLU A 166 2.69 18.62 11.57
N GLU A 167 2.63 19.95 11.35
CA GLU A 167 1.47 20.75 11.75
C GLU A 167 0.24 20.45 10.87
N LYS A 168 0.47 20.14 9.59
CA LYS A 168 -0.58 19.90 8.61
C LYS A 168 -0.93 18.42 8.45
N TYR A 169 0.03 17.53 8.63
CA TYR A 169 -0.11 16.11 8.36
C TYR A 169 0.35 15.25 9.54
N ASN A 170 -0.53 14.44 10.10
CA ASN A 170 -0.26 13.58 11.27
C ASN A 170 0.96 12.65 11.09
N ARG A 171 1.31 12.30 9.85
CA ARG A 171 2.51 11.50 9.50
C ARG A 171 3.61 12.33 8.86
N GLY A 172 3.57 13.64 9.03
CA GLY A 172 4.56 14.60 8.55
C GLY A 172 4.55 14.88 7.04
N TYR A 173 3.85 14.10 6.22
CA TYR A 173 3.81 14.29 4.77
C TYR A 173 2.39 14.17 4.22
N LEU A 174 2.09 14.93 3.18
CA LEU A 174 0.89 14.70 2.38
C LEU A 174 0.93 13.28 1.81
N LYS A 175 -0.12 12.49 2.07
CA LYS A 175 -0.40 11.23 1.39
C LYS A 175 -1.83 11.25 0.90
N LYS A 176 -2.05 11.08 -0.40
CA LYS A 176 -3.37 11.17 -0.99
C LYS A 176 -3.53 10.26 -2.20
N ILE A 177 -4.60 9.50 -2.23
CA ILE A 177 -5.05 8.80 -3.43
C ILE A 177 -5.95 9.74 -4.22
N MET A 178 -5.72 9.90 -5.52
CA MET A 178 -6.54 10.75 -6.38
C MET A 178 -7.95 10.18 -6.53
N LYS A 179 -8.95 11.06 -6.59
CA LYS A 179 -10.35 10.67 -6.70
C LYS A 179 -10.60 9.81 -7.96
N GLY A 180 -11.42 8.77 -7.82
CA GLY A 180 -11.74 7.84 -8.90
C GLY A 180 -10.69 6.74 -9.15
N SER A 181 -9.55 6.76 -8.42
CA SER A 181 -8.50 5.74 -8.54
C SER A 181 -9.03 4.34 -8.23
N LYS A 182 -8.68 3.37 -9.07
CA LYS A 182 -9.02 1.95 -8.85
C LYS A 182 -8.04 1.32 -7.85
N GLY A 183 -8.27 1.54 -6.57
CA GLY A 183 -7.36 1.15 -5.49
C GLY A 183 -7.13 -0.37 -5.32
N HIS A 184 -7.92 -1.22 -5.99
CA HIS A 184 -7.77 -2.68 -5.96
C HIS A 184 -6.71 -3.22 -6.93
N VAL A 185 -6.16 -2.39 -7.80
CA VAL A 185 -5.17 -2.84 -8.79
C VAL A 185 -3.76 -2.84 -8.23
N GLY A 186 -3.45 -1.90 -7.33
CA GLY A 186 -2.10 -1.65 -6.85
C GLY A 186 -1.23 -0.97 -7.92
N ILE A 187 0.03 -0.73 -7.58
CA ILE A 187 1.03 -0.23 -8.52
C ILE A 187 2.00 -1.38 -8.80
N SER A 188 2.11 -1.80 -10.06
CA SER A 188 2.91 -2.96 -10.43
C SER A 188 4.10 -2.60 -11.31
N PHE A 189 5.20 -3.34 -11.13
CA PHE A 189 6.43 -3.25 -11.87
C PHE A 189 6.88 -4.66 -12.29
N ASP A 190 6.92 -4.91 -13.59
CA ASP A 190 7.24 -6.21 -14.16
C ASP A 190 8.72 -6.33 -14.50
N ILE A 191 9.33 -7.44 -14.11
CA ILE A 191 10.71 -7.82 -14.45
C ILE A 191 10.63 -9.13 -15.23
N GLY A 192 11.06 -9.13 -16.48
CA GLY A 192 10.94 -10.28 -17.37
C GLY A 192 9.48 -10.61 -17.69
N ASN A 193 9.15 -11.90 -17.76
CA ASN A 193 7.80 -12.40 -17.96
C ASN A 193 7.27 -12.95 -16.61
N PRO A 194 6.44 -12.20 -15.88
CA PRO A 194 6.08 -12.54 -14.51
C PRO A 194 5.43 -13.92 -14.37
N LYS A 195 5.99 -14.74 -13.48
CA LYS A 195 5.44 -16.03 -13.04
C LYS A 195 5.17 -16.05 -11.54
N ARG A 196 5.55 -15.00 -10.84
CA ARG A 196 5.37 -14.84 -9.40
C ARG A 196 5.13 -13.38 -9.04
N LEU A 197 4.56 -13.16 -7.87
CA LEU A 197 4.14 -11.86 -7.36
C LEU A 197 4.85 -11.59 -6.03
N ILE A 198 5.40 -10.40 -5.87
CA ILE A 198 5.95 -9.92 -4.60
C ILE A 198 5.18 -8.65 -4.23
N PHE A 199 4.57 -8.67 -3.05
CA PHE A 199 3.71 -7.59 -2.56
C PHE A 199 4.42 -6.80 -1.46
N CYS A 200 4.58 -5.49 -1.67
CA CYS A 200 5.08 -4.53 -0.70
C CYS A 200 3.93 -3.62 -0.22
N GLU A 201 4.09 -3.03 0.97
CA GLU A 201 3.04 -2.17 1.51
C GLU A 201 2.96 -0.84 0.76
N SER A 202 4.08 -0.17 0.50
CA SER A 202 4.16 1.09 -0.22
C SER A 202 5.00 1.02 -1.50
N VAL A 203 4.92 2.06 -2.34
CA VAL A 203 5.78 2.17 -3.54
C VAL A 203 7.24 2.38 -3.15
N ILE A 204 7.49 3.12 -2.08
CA ILE A 204 8.86 3.34 -1.57
C ILE A 204 9.47 2.02 -1.14
N ASP A 205 8.71 1.16 -0.41
CA ASP A 205 9.18 -0.18 -0.01
C ASP A 205 9.39 -1.09 -1.22
N MET A 206 8.51 -1.03 -2.22
CA MET A 206 8.68 -1.77 -3.47
C MET A 206 9.96 -1.36 -4.22
N MET A 207 10.27 -0.07 -4.29
CA MET A 207 11.51 0.45 -4.89
C MET A 207 12.73 0.04 -4.06
N SER A 208 12.62 0.08 -2.74
CA SER A 208 13.67 -0.34 -1.80
C SER A 208 13.94 -1.83 -1.90
N TYR A 209 12.89 -2.64 -1.93
CA TYR A 209 12.98 -4.09 -2.16
C TYR A 209 13.67 -4.41 -3.49
N TYR A 210 13.28 -3.72 -4.57
CA TYR A 210 13.94 -3.84 -5.86
C TYR A 210 15.43 -3.49 -5.76
N GLN A 211 15.80 -2.38 -5.14
CA GLN A 211 17.20 -1.95 -4.99
C GLN A 211 18.05 -3.00 -4.28
N LEU A 212 17.54 -3.57 -3.20
CA LEU A 212 18.23 -4.57 -2.40
C LEU A 212 18.36 -5.92 -3.10
N HIS A 213 17.39 -6.28 -3.92
CA HIS A 213 17.25 -7.63 -4.46
C HIS A 213 17.39 -7.74 -5.99
N GLN A 214 17.61 -6.62 -6.72
CA GLN A 214 17.56 -6.57 -8.19
C GLN A 214 18.35 -7.69 -8.90
N LYS A 215 19.50 -8.11 -8.34
CA LYS A 215 20.33 -9.18 -8.91
C LYS A 215 19.68 -10.56 -8.85
N ARG A 216 18.68 -10.76 -8.01
CA ARG A 216 17.97 -12.04 -7.78
C ARG A 216 16.55 -12.03 -8.35
N LEU A 217 16.10 -10.88 -8.86
CA LEU A 217 14.75 -10.72 -9.38
C LEU A 217 14.73 -11.07 -10.88
N SER A 218 13.97 -12.09 -11.23
CA SER A 218 13.68 -12.49 -12.61
C SER A 218 12.27 -13.04 -12.70
N ASP A 219 11.59 -12.78 -13.81
CA ASP A 219 10.24 -13.24 -14.10
C ASP A 219 9.25 -13.01 -12.95
N VAL A 220 9.25 -11.80 -12.42
CA VAL A 220 8.48 -11.41 -11.24
C VAL A 220 7.77 -10.07 -11.44
N ARG A 221 6.57 -9.97 -10.91
CA ARG A 221 5.86 -8.70 -10.74
C ARG A 221 5.99 -8.23 -9.29
N LEU A 222 6.62 -7.10 -9.10
CA LEU A 222 6.57 -6.36 -7.82
C LEU A 222 5.29 -5.55 -7.78
N VAL A 223 4.62 -5.53 -6.64
CA VAL A 223 3.34 -4.85 -6.47
C VAL A 223 3.35 -4.05 -5.17
N SER A 224 3.14 -2.75 -5.27
CA SER A 224 2.75 -1.95 -4.11
C SER A 224 1.25 -2.03 -3.90
N MET A 225 0.85 -2.43 -2.71
CA MET A 225 -0.56 -2.48 -2.32
C MET A 225 -1.11 -1.12 -1.90
N GLU A 226 -0.22 -0.14 -1.63
CA GLU A 226 -0.57 1.16 -1.03
C GLU A 226 -1.37 1.00 0.28
N GLY A 227 -0.80 0.28 1.22
CA GLY A 227 -1.36 -0.27 2.44
C GLY A 227 -1.68 -1.76 2.30
N LEU A 228 -2.05 -2.41 3.39
CA LEU A 228 -2.33 -3.85 3.43
C LEU A 228 -3.71 -4.16 2.82
N LYS A 229 -3.77 -4.40 1.50
CA LYS A 229 -5.04 -4.56 0.76
C LYS A 229 -5.17 -5.95 0.14
N PHE A 230 -6.02 -6.78 0.70
CA PHE A 230 -6.38 -8.09 0.15
C PHE A 230 -6.91 -7.99 -1.30
N SER A 231 -7.67 -6.95 -1.61
CA SER A 231 -8.21 -6.76 -2.96
C SER A 231 -7.13 -6.62 -4.05
N VAL A 232 -5.97 -6.04 -3.70
CA VAL A 232 -4.82 -5.94 -4.62
C VAL A 232 -4.21 -7.32 -4.86
N ILE A 233 -4.02 -8.11 -3.80
CA ILE A 233 -3.51 -9.48 -3.92
C ILE A 233 -4.44 -10.30 -4.80
N ALA A 234 -5.74 -10.29 -4.52
CA ALA A 234 -6.73 -11.04 -5.29
C ALA A 234 -6.76 -10.63 -6.76
N TYR A 235 -6.68 -9.32 -7.05
CA TYR A 235 -6.63 -8.83 -8.43
C TYR A 235 -5.35 -9.26 -9.16
N GLN A 236 -4.20 -9.16 -8.53
CA GLN A 236 -2.93 -9.49 -9.18
C GLN A 236 -2.76 -11.00 -9.40
N ILE A 237 -3.30 -11.84 -8.52
CA ILE A 237 -3.38 -13.30 -8.76
C ILE A 237 -4.29 -13.58 -9.94
N LEU A 238 -5.48 -12.96 -9.97
CA LEU A 238 -6.41 -13.10 -11.09
C LEU A 238 -5.79 -12.63 -12.42
N ARG A 239 -5.03 -11.54 -12.38
CA ARG A 239 -4.30 -11.04 -13.54
C ARG A 239 -3.25 -12.03 -14.01
N LEU A 240 -2.42 -12.58 -13.13
CA LEU A 240 -1.41 -13.56 -13.48
C LEU A 240 -2.05 -14.82 -14.10
N ALA A 241 -3.11 -15.34 -13.52
CA ALA A 241 -3.85 -16.48 -14.06
C ALA A 241 -4.50 -16.17 -15.43
N ALA A 242 -4.99 -14.94 -15.64
CA ALA A 242 -5.55 -14.51 -16.92
C ALA A 242 -4.49 -14.33 -18.01
N GLU A 243 -3.31 -13.83 -17.64
CA GLU A 243 -2.14 -13.72 -18.54
C GLU A 243 -1.70 -15.07 -19.06
N GLU A 244 -1.57 -16.07 -18.20
CA GLU A 244 -1.19 -17.43 -18.57
C GLU A 244 -2.19 -18.11 -19.52
N GLN A 245 -3.47 -17.77 -19.36
CA GLN A 245 -4.54 -18.31 -20.20
C GLN A 245 -4.81 -17.49 -21.45
N GLY A 246 -4.12 -16.38 -21.66
CA GLY A 246 -4.40 -15.43 -22.77
C GLY A 246 -5.77 -14.75 -22.66
N LYS A 247 -6.34 -14.62 -21.45
CA LYS A 247 -7.70 -14.12 -21.21
C LYS A 247 -7.72 -12.73 -20.53
N LEU A 248 -6.76 -11.87 -20.84
CA LEU A 248 -6.62 -10.56 -20.19
C LEU A 248 -7.88 -9.67 -20.29
N ALA A 249 -8.61 -9.76 -21.40
CA ALA A 249 -9.85 -8.98 -21.58
C ALA A 249 -10.92 -9.26 -20.50
N PHE A 250 -10.85 -10.42 -19.83
CA PHE A 250 -11.72 -10.73 -18.70
C PHE A 250 -11.56 -9.73 -17.56
N LEU A 251 -10.36 -9.21 -17.34
CA LEU A 251 -10.07 -8.25 -16.27
C LEU A 251 -10.88 -6.95 -16.39
N ASP A 252 -11.27 -6.56 -17.57
CA ASP A 252 -12.10 -5.36 -17.81
C ASP A 252 -13.53 -5.54 -17.27
N THR A 253 -13.98 -6.79 -17.08
CA THR A 253 -15.30 -7.14 -16.56
C THR A 253 -15.32 -7.36 -15.06
N VAL A 254 -14.16 -7.40 -14.42
CA VAL A 254 -14.01 -7.74 -12.98
C VAL A 254 -14.52 -6.59 -12.11
N LYS A 255 -15.50 -6.89 -11.28
CA LYS A 255 -15.99 -5.96 -10.25
C LYS A 255 -15.15 -6.13 -8.97
N PRO A 256 -14.65 -5.04 -8.36
CA PRO A 256 -13.86 -5.13 -7.13
C PRO A 256 -14.54 -5.91 -6.01
N SER A 257 -15.87 -5.78 -5.87
CA SER A 257 -16.68 -6.51 -4.88
C SER A 257 -16.71 -8.04 -5.07
N ARG A 258 -16.26 -8.54 -6.22
CA ARG A 258 -16.21 -9.96 -6.55
C ARG A 258 -14.81 -10.58 -6.52
N LEU A 259 -13.79 -9.81 -6.21
CA LEU A 259 -12.39 -10.30 -6.24
C LEU A 259 -12.16 -11.49 -5.31
N SER A 260 -12.71 -11.45 -4.08
CA SER A 260 -12.63 -12.59 -3.16
C SER A 260 -13.28 -13.87 -3.72
N HIS A 261 -14.42 -13.74 -4.39
CA HIS A 261 -15.10 -14.86 -5.03
C HIS A 261 -14.29 -15.45 -6.19
N TYR A 262 -13.70 -14.59 -7.05
CA TYR A 262 -12.84 -15.08 -8.13
C TYR A 262 -11.58 -15.77 -7.60
N LEU A 263 -10.97 -15.24 -6.53
CA LEU A 263 -9.83 -15.88 -5.91
C LEU A 263 -10.18 -17.25 -5.33
N GLN A 264 -11.30 -17.35 -4.64
CA GLN A 264 -11.82 -18.62 -4.13
C GLN A 264 -12.07 -19.61 -5.29
N ALA A 265 -12.67 -19.16 -6.38
CA ALA A 265 -12.87 -20.03 -7.56
C ALA A 265 -11.53 -20.54 -8.13
N ILE A 266 -10.48 -19.70 -8.18
CA ILE A 266 -9.14 -20.14 -8.61
C ILE A 266 -8.60 -21.23 -7.66
N GLN A 267 -8.77 -21.07 -6.34
CA GLN A 267 -8.32 -22.04 -5.34
C GLN A 267 -9.05 -23.39 -5.47
N GLU A 268 -10.36 -23.36 -5.68
CA GLU A 268 -11.20 -24.55 -5.65
C GLU A 268 -11.29 -25.30 -6.98
N THR A 269 -11.19 -24.58 -8.12
CA THR A 269 -11.51 -25.15 -9.43
C THR A 269 -10.33 -25.24 -10.37
N THR A 270 -9.14 -24.76 -9.98
CA THR A 270 -7.95 -24.79 -10.82
C THR A 270 -6.75 -25.40 -10.12
N THR A 271 -5.73 -25.80 -10.88
CA THR A 271 -4.44 -26.24 -10.36
C THR A 271 -3.44 -25.10 -10.18
N PHE A 272 -3.86 -23.83 -10.30
CA PHE A 272 -2.99 -22.67 -10.30
C PHE A 272 -2.00 -22.67 -9.11
N PHE A 273 -2.50 -22.80 -7.88
CA PHE A 273 -1.64 -22.80 -6.70
C PHE A 273 -0.83 -24.08 -6.50
N GLN A 274 -1.21 -25.17 -7.15
CA GLN A 274 -0.40 -26.41 -7.16
C GLN A 274 0.83 -26.26 -8.07
N THR A 275 0.64 -25.64 -9.24
CA THR A 275 1.69 -25.35 -10.20
C THR A 275 2.55 -24.14 -9.84
N HIS A 276 2.01 -23.24 -9.00
CA HIS A 276 2.61 -21.98 -8.55
C HIS A 276 2.73 -21.90 -7.02
N SER A 277 3.23 -22.96 -6.39
CA SER A 277 3.34 -23.04 -4.91
C SER A 277 4.18 -21.90 -4.28
N ASN A 278 5.10 -21.31 -5.03
CA ASN A 278 5.97 -20.21 -4.60
C ASN A 278 5.63 -18.87 -5.32
N ALA A 279 4.41 -18.75 -5.87
CA ALA A 279 4.06 -17.59 -6.67
C ALA A 279 3.82 -16.32 -5.84
N LEU A 280 3.54 -16.44 -4.56
CA LEU A 280 3.14 -15.32 -3.72
C LEU A 280 4.16 -15.07 -2.61
N THR A 281 4.80 -13.90 -2.63
CA THR A 281 5.67 -13.43 -1.55
C THR A 281 5.10 -12.13 -0.97
N LEU A 282 4.99 -12.07 0.35
CA LEU A 282 4.65 -10.86 1.07
C LEU A 282 5.94 -10.24 1.61
N ALA A 283 6.31 -9.10 1.06
CA ALA A 283 7.44 -8.27 1.47
C ALA A 283 6.91 -7.00 2.14
N VAL A 284 6.05 -7.19 3.13
CA VAL A 284 5.41 -6.13 3.93
C VAL A 284 6.30 -5.68 5.08
N ASP A 285 5.94 -4.61 5.77
CA ASP A 285 6.67 -4.11 6.91
C ASP A 285 6.70 -5.15 8.04
N TYR A 286 7.81 -5.19 8.77
CA TYR A 286 7.92 -5.99 9.98
C TYR A 286 7.33 -5.22 11.15
N ASP A 287 6.01 -5.28 11.29
CA ASP A 287 5.25 -4.76 12.42
C ASP A 287 4.05 -5.68 12.73
N ASP A 288 3.24 -5.33 13.72
CA ASP A 288 2.08 -6.13 14.10
C ASP A 288 1.06 -6.24 12.96
N ALA A 289 0.81 -5.14 12.25
CA ALA A 289 -0.16 -5.10 11.16
C ALA A 289 0.27 -5.98 9.97
N GLY A 290 1.56 -5.92 9.58
CA GLY A 290 2.13 -6.77 8.53
C GLY A 290 2.06 -8.24 8.88
N ARG A 291 2.44 -8.61 10.12
CA ARG A 291 2.37 -10.00 10.60
C ARG A 291 0.94 -10.54 10.65
N GLU A 292 0.00 -9.76 11.19
CA GLU A 292 -1.42 -10.13 11.19
C GLU A 292 -1.97 -10.28 9.78
N PHE A 293 -1.56 -9.42 8.86
CA PHE A 293 -1.98 -9.51 7.46
C PHE A 293 -1.48 -10.79 6.81
N CYS A 294 -0.21 -11.15 7.02
CA CYS A 294 0.34 -12.43 6.57
C CYS A 294 -0.44 -13.62 7.13
N GLN A 295 -0.73 -13.61 8.43
CA GLN A 295 -1.50 -14.68 9.07
C GLN A 295 -2.90 -14.81 8.48
N LYS A 296 -3.62 -13.70 8.31
CA LYS A 296 -4.97 -13.70 7.69
C LYS A 296 -4.99 -14.27 6.27
N LEU A 297 -3.92 -14.09 5.50
CA LEU A 297 -3.83 -14.69 4.16
C LEU A 297 -3.53 -16.18 4.20
N SER A 298 -2.67 -16.61 5.12
CA SER A 298 -2.41 -18.04 5.38
C SER A 298 -3.68 -18.75 5.83
N ASP A 299 -4.47 -18.15 6.73
CA ASP A 299 -5.74 -18.70 7.23
C ASP A 299 -6.79 -18.83 6.10
N LYS A 300 -6.68 -18.01 5.05
CA LYS A 300 -7.47 -18.13 3.82
C LYS A 300 -6.98 -19.24 2.87
N GLY A 301 -5.94 -19.99 3.26
CA GLY A 301 -5.38 -21.07 2.46
C GLY A 301 -4.55 -20.61 1.26
N LEU A 302 -4.05 -19.39 1.26
CA LEU A 302 -3.14 -18.92 0.21
C LEU A 302 -1.72 -19.41 0.49
N PRO A 303 -1.01 -19.99 -0.51
CA PRO A 303 0.38 -20.43 -0.36
C PRO A 303 1.31 -19.23 -0.42
N ILE A 304 1.41 -18.48 0.67
CA ILE A 304 2.26 -17.31 0.77
C ILE A 304 3.64 -17.66 1.35
N SER A 305 4.67 -17.04 0.81
CA SER A 305 5.99 -16.89 1.44
C SER A 305 6.09 -15.51 2.07
N GLN A 306 6.84 -15.39 3.15
CA GLN A 306 7.12 -14.11 3.79
C GLN A 306 8.59 -13.75 3.58
N ASP A 307 8.85 -12.54 3.13
CA ASP A 307 10.18 -11.94 3.06
C ASP A 307 10.07 -10.57 3.75
N LEU A 308 10.33 -10.55 5.04
CA LEU A 308 10.15 -9.36 5.88
C LEU A 308 11.48 -8.66 6.10
N PRO A 309 11.50 -7.31 6.17
CA PRO A 309 12.72 -6.58 6.46
C PRO A 309 13.27 -6.98 7.84
N PRO A 310 14.60 -7.18 7.97
CA PRO A 310 15.19 -7.58 9.23
C PRO A 310 15.05 -6.48 10.27
N LEU A 311 14.81 -6.87 11.52
CA LEU A 311 14.90 -5.96 12.68
C LEU A 311 16.35 -5.62 12.98
N GLN A 312 16.60 -4.40 13.41
CA GLN A 312 17.91 -3.89 13.74
C GLN A 312 17.99 -3.51 15.22
N GLY A 313 18.97 -4.07 15.92
CA GLY A 313 19.19 -3.75 17.31
C GLY A 313 17.98 -4.04 18.20
N LEU A 314 17.47 -3.00 18.87
CA LEU A 314 16.30 -3.07 19.78
C LEU A 314 14.98 -2.64 19.11
N GLU A 315 14.97 -2.47 17.81
CA GLU A 315 13.76 -2.05 17.09
C GLU A 315 12.71 -3.15 17.10
N THR A 316 11.45 -2.74 17.19
CA THR A 316 10.30 -3.65 17.17
C THR A 316 9.57 -3.64 15.83
N LYS A 317 9.97 -2.74 14.93
CA LYS A 317 9.42 -2.58 13.58
C LYS A 317 10.51 -2.16 12.60
N SER A 318 10.35 -2.52 11.33
CA SER A 318 11.25 -2.16 10.25
C SER A 318 10.47 -2.15 8.93
N ASP A 319 10.84 -1.26 8.01
CA ASP A 319 10.40 -1.29 6.62
C ASP A 319 11.58 -1.48 5.66
N TRP A 320 11.31 -1.76 4.38
CA TRP A 320 12.38 -1.98 3.40
C TRP A 320 13.18 -0.70 3.10
N ASN A 321 12.57 0.46 3.28
CA ASN A 321 13.27 1.72 3.08
C ASN A 321 14.25 2.02 4.23
N ASP A 322 13.97 1.58 5.44
CA ASP A 322 14.92 1.68 6.56
C ASP A 322 16.20 0.89 6.27
N ILE A 323 16.08 -0.31 5.70
CA ILE A 323 17.25 -1.12 5.30
C ILE A 323 18.09 -0.42 4.23
N VAL A 324 17.44 0.20 3.23
CA VAL A 324 18.16 0.96 2.19
C VAL A 324 18.88 2.16 2.75
N LYS A 325 18.25 2.94 3.62
CA LYS A 325 18.88 4.12 4.26
C LYS A 325 20.12 3.73 5.05
N GLN A 326 20.02 2.67 5.85
CA GLN A 326 21.16 2.18 6.63
C GLN A 326 22.33 1.74 5.74
N GLN A 327 22.07 1.00 4.67
CA GLN A 327 23.14 0.60 3.74
C GLN A 327 23.81 1.83 3.09
N SER A 328 23.04 2.86 2.80
CA SER A 328 23.57 4.11 2.24
C SER A 328 24.46 4.84 3.25
N GLU A 329 24.07 4.90 4.51
CA GLU A 329 24.85 5.51 5.60
C GLU A 329 26.15 4.75 5.85
N LEU A 330 26.12 3.42 5.89
CA LEU A 330 27.31 2.58 6.06
C LEU A 330 28.29 2.78 4.90
N SER A 331 27.82 2.79 3.66
CA SER A 331 28.67 2.99 2.48
C SER A 331 29.33 4.38 2.47
N LEU A 332 28.62 5.41 2.91
CA LEU A 332 29.17 6.78 3.05
C LEU A 332 30.23 6.83 4.16
N SER A 333 29.98 6.18 5.30
CA SER A 333 30.93 6.09 6.40
C SER A 333 32.25 5.40 5.97
N ASP A 334 32.14 4.27 5.27
CA ASP A 334 33.31 3.54 4.74
C ASP A 334 34.10 4.39 3.72
N PHE A 335 33.40 5.10 2.85
CA PHE A 335 34.03 6.02 1.92
C PHE A 335 34.80 7.14 2.63
N ILE A 336 34.18 7.78 3.63
CA ILE A 336 34.84 8.83 4.44
C ILE A 336 36.07 8.29 5.16
N GLN A 337 35.99 7.11 5.78
CA GLN A 337 37.13 6.49 6.46
C GLN A 337 38.26 6.18 5.47
N THR A 338 37.93 5.64 4.30
CA THR A 338 38.90 5.33 3.26
C THR A 338 39.59 6.61 2.73
N ALA A 339 38.82 7.66 2.47
CA ALA A 339 39.35 8.94 2.04
C ALA A 339 40.28 9.57 3.11
N GLN A 340 39.88 9.53 4.39
CA GLN A 340 40.72 10.00 5.49
C GLN A 340 42.02 9.19 5.64
N ALA A 341 41.97 7.88 5.43
CA ALA A 341 43.14 7.02 5.46
C ALA A 341 44.11 7.33 4.31
N GLN A 342 43.59 7.63 3.10
CA GLN A 342 44.40 8.06 1.97
C GLN A 342 45.07 9.41 2.21
N VAL A 343 44.35 10.39 2.77
CA VAL A 343 44.91 11.69 3.13
C VAL A 343 46.03 11.54 4.16
N LYS A 344 45.86 10.71 5.19
CA LYS A 344 46.89 10.42 6.19
C LYS A 344 48.14 9.77 5.57
N LYS A 345 47.96 8.84 4.62
CA LYS A 345 49.09 8.24 3.89
C LYS A 345 49.88 9.22 3.08
N ASN A 346 49.22 10.14 2.41
CA ASN A 346 49.86 11.16 1.60
C ASN A 346 50.61 12.26 2.40
N HIS A 347 50.24 12.43 3.69
CA HIS A 347 50.88 13.38 4.61
C HIS A 347 51.91 12.72 5.52
N SER A 348 52.26 11.44 5.33
CA SER A 348 53.33 10.80 6.07
C SER A 348 54.69 11.36 5.57
N PRO A 349 55.57 11.89 6.43
CA PRO A 349 56.86 12.44 6.02
C PRO A 349 57.68 11.32 5.36
N PRO A 350 58.51 11.69 4.33
CA PRO A 350 59.35 10.71 3.65
C PRO A 350 60.29 10.03 4.65
N LYS A 351 60.34 8.70 4.60
CA LYS A 351 61.27 7.92 5.42
C LYS A 351 62.68 8.45 5.19
N ARG A 352 63.34 8.98 6.26
CA ARG A 352 64.75 9.34 6.24
C ARG A 352 65.56 8.16 5.72
N VAL A 353 66.16 8.29 4.58
CA VAL A 353 67.17 7.37 4.10
C VAL A 353 68.36 7.54 5.03
N ARG A 354 68.68 6.47 5.76
CA ARG A 354 69.97 6.42 6.54
C ARG A 354 71.10 6.46 5.52
N SER A 355 71.83 7.54 5.51
CA SER A 355 73.15 7.61 4.84
C SER A 355 74.03 6.54 5.47
N LEU A 356 74.51 5.59 4.66
CA LEU A 356 75.63 4.74 5.01
C LEU A 356 76.90 5.61 4.93
N GLU A 357 77.46 5.90 6.08
CA GLU A 357 78.86 6.42 6.12
C GLU A 357 79.80 5.24 5.91
N LEU A 358 80.73 5.45 4.92
CA LEU A 358 81.88 4.61 4.68
C LEU A 358 82.97 4.90 5.72
#